data_25732dca79e97bcbd79b92ec4067c40f
#
_entry.id   25732dca79e97bcbd79b92ec4067c40f
#
_cell.length_a   1.000
_cell.length_b   1.000
_cell.length_c   1.000
_cell.angle_alpha   90.00
_cell.angle_beta   90.00
_cell.angle_gamma   90.00
#
_symmetry.space_group_name_H-M   'P 1'
#
loop_
_entity.id
_entity.type
_entity.pdbx_description
1 polymer ?
#
loop_
_entity_poly.entity_id
_entity_poly.type
_entity_poly.pdbx_seq_one_letter_code
_entity_poly.pdbx_strand_id
1 'polypeptide(L)'
;MADCAKQGFLSENFRLFHLTSPGGVSTELHYHEFCKILFLLRGRGEYLIDGKLYRLLPGDIVLLKAGSVHRAMLSPEEPYERIILYVLPDYLQKLSGEASDLISLFSPSQVLRPREDRLSRLALRLEQDLQGEGFGKALLCRADFLKLCVYLGRALASSAVTAKPLPPRDPRVQQILGYLDDHITEDITIDQLANRFFLSKYHMMRLFRAETGISIHQYITQKRLLLARSYLASGMRATESCYRSGFGSYSSFTRACKKLLGTTPTGRGGEAFEE
;
A
#
# COMPACT_ATOMS: atom_id res chain seq x y z
N MET A 1 10.97 -16.39 -11.08
CA MET A 1 10.85 -14.91 -11.06
C MET A 1 9.66 -14.58 -10.17
N ALA A 2 9.87 -14.01 -8.99
CA ALA A 2 8.76 -13.63 -8.11
C ALA A 2 8.06 -12.41 -8.73
N ASP A 3 6.86 -12.62 -9.24
CA ASP A 3 5.99 -11.56 -9.74
C ASP A 3 5.29 -10.90 -8.54
N CYS A 4 5.16 -9.57 -8.54
CA CYS A 4 4.34 -8.88 -7.56
C CYS A 4 2.88 -9.31 -7.76
N ALA A 5 2.33 -9.99 -6.77
CA ALA A 5 0.99 -10.56 -6.82
C ALA A 5 0.01 -9.76 -5.94
N LYS A 6 -1.26 -9.76 -6.33
CA LYS A 6 -2.35 -9.34 -5.44
C LYS A 6 -2.47 -10.38 -4.32
N GLN A 7 -2.51 -9.91 -3.08
CA GLN A 7 -2.72 -10.78 -1.91
C GLN A 7 -3.94 -10.33 -1.12
N GLY A 8 -4.72 -11.31 -0.69
CA GLY A 8 -5.86 -11.13 0.19
C GLY A 8 -7.11 -10.58 -0.50
N PHE A 9 -8.23 -10.88 0.10
CA PHE A 9 -9.57 -10.45 -0.28
C PHE A 9 -10.29 -9.92 0.95
N LEU A 10 -11.12 -8.89 0.81
CA LEU A 10 -11.91 -8.30 1.87
C LEU A 10 -13.37 -8.19 1.40
N SER A 11 -14.27 -8.99 2.00
CA SER A 11 -15.71 -8.98 1.73
C SER A 11 -16.50 -8.10 2.70
N GLU A 12 -15.85 -7.67 3.79
CA GLU A 12 -16.44 -6.85 4.85
C GLU A 12 -15.97 -5.40 4.74
N ASN A 13 -16.66 -4.48 5.38
CA ASN A 13 -16.27 -3.06 5.42
C ASN A 13 -14.87 -2.86 5.99
N PHE A 14 -14.54 -3.59 7.05
CA PHE A 14 -13.20 -3.69 7.62
C PHE A 14 -13.03 -5.02 8.36
N ARG A 15 -11.79 -5.46 8.51
CA ARG A 15 -11.43 -6.67 9.24
C ARG A 15 -10.13 -6.47 10.01
N LEU A 16 -10.10 -6.94 11.25
CA LEU A 16 -8.95 -6.85 12.13
C LEU A 16 -8.37 -8.24 12.40
N PHE A 17 -7.05 -8.31 12.41
CA PHE A 17 -6.27 -9.50 12.75
C PHE A 17 -5.23 -9.13 13.80
N HIS A 18 -5.09 -9.92 14.83
CA HIS A 18 -3.95 -9.88 15.73
C HIS A 18 -3.10 -11.12 15.49
N LEU A 19 -1.88 -10.94 15.05
CA LEU A 19 -1.03 -12.01 14.56
C LEU A 19 0.33 -11.98 15.25
N THR A 20 0.76 -13.16 15.68
CA THR A 20 2.13 -13.40 16.14
C THR A 20 2.78 -14.42 15.23
N SER A 21 3.98 -14.15 14.77
CA SER A 21 4.76 -15.05 13.92
C SER A 21 6.17 -15.18 14.48
N PRO A 22 6.89 -16.28 14.21
CA PRO A 22 8.33 -16.34 14.46
C PRO A 22 9.05 -15.18 13.77
N GLY A 23 10.23 -14.82 14.25
CA GLY A 23 11.10 -13.87 13.56
C GLY A 23 11.53 -14.35 12.18
N GLY A 24 12.18 -13.49 11.40
CA GLY A 24 12.70 -13.82 10.08
C GLY A 24 11.66 -13.89 8.97
N VAL A 25 10.44 -13.41 9.19
CA VAL A 25 9.41 -13.36 8.17
C VAL A 25 9.76 -12.34 7.10
N SER A 26 9.86 -12.78 5.86
CA SER A 26 9.96 -11.91 4.69
C SER A 26 8.80 -12.22 3.76
N THR A 27 7.99 -11.20 3.45
CA THR A 27 6.91 -11.35 2.48
C THR A 27 7.42 -11.06 1.07
N GLU A 28 6.83 -11.68 0.07
CA GLU A 28 7.05 -11.26 -1.30
C GLU A 28 6.44 -9.87 -1.55
N LEU A 29 6.89 -9.22 -2.61
CA LEU A 29 6.33 -7.95 -3.01
C LEU A 29 4.90 -8.14 -3.50
N HIS A 30 3.95 -7.44 -2.87
CA HIS A 30 2.52 -7.58 -3.16
C HIS A 30 1.77 -6.27 -2.94
N TYR A 31 0.49 -6.25 -3.30
CA TYR A 31 -0.43 -5.16 -3.05
C TYR A 31 -1.83 -5.70 -2.72
N HIS A 32 -2.67 -4.84 -2.16
CA HIS A 32 -4.07 -5.13 -1.84
C HIS A 32 -5.00 -4.10 -2.49
N GLU A 33 -6.26 -4.46 -2.73
CA GLU A 33 -7.30 -3.53 -3.19
C GLU A 33 -8.01 -2.79 -2.05
N PHE A 34 -7.60 -3.06 -0.82
CA PHE A 34 -8.06 -2.40 0.39
C PHE A 34 -6.94 -1.57 1.03
N CYS A 35 -7.32 -0.61 1.86
CA CYS A 35 -6.39 0.11 2.71
C CYS A 35 -5.96 -0.79 3.89
N LYS A 36 -4.73 -0.60 4.36
CA LYS A 36 -4.17 -1.40 5.46
C LYS A 36 -3.56 -0.48 6.50
N ILE A 37 -3.90 -0.74 7.76
CA ILE A 37 -3.20 -0.20 8.92
C ILE A 37 -2.52 -1.37 9.62
N LEU A 38 -1.21 -1.26 9.85
CA LEU A 38 -0.47 -2.25 10.62
C LEU A 38 0.13 -1.56 11.85
N PHE A 39 -0.21 -2.03 13.02
CA PHE A 39 0.36 -1.64 14.30
C PHE A 39 1.43 -2.66 14.68
N LEU A 40 2.69 -2.25 14.74
CA LEU A 40 3.77 -3.12 15.16
C LEU A 40 3.86 -3.10 16.69
N LEU A 41 3.52 -4.20 17.34
CA LEU A 41 3.55 -4.34 18.80
C LEU A 41 4.92 -4.86 19.26
N ARG A 42 5.47 -5.84 18.55
CA ARG A 42 6.77 -6.46 18.84
C ARG A 42 7.49 -6.86 17.58
N GLY A 43 8.81 -6.88 17.64
CA GLY A 43 9.66 -7.18 16.50
C GLY A 43 10.21 -5.91 15.85
N ARG A 44 11.19 -6.06 14.98
CA ARG A 44 11.80 -4.99 14.19
C ARG A 44 12.20 -5.50 12.83
N GLY A 45 12.45 -4.60 11.90
CA GLY A 45 12.87 -4.96 10.55
C GLY A 45 12.82 -3.78 9.61
N GLU A 46 12.62 -4.10 8.35
CA GLU A 46 12.46 -3.12 7.29
C GLU A 46 11.13 -3.34 6.56
N TYR A 47 10.57 -2.25 6.06
CA TYR A 47 9.32 -2.27 5.30
C TYR A 47 9.49 -1.43 4.04
N LEU A 48 9.33 -2.05 2.89
CA LEU A 48 9.38 -1.39 1.60
C LEU A 48 7.96 -0.97 1.21
N ILE A 49 7.77 0.31 0.88
CA ILE A 49 6.47 0.87 0.46
C ILE A 49 6.71 1.73 -0.78
N ASP A 50 6.11 1.37 -1.91
CA ASP A 50 6.19 2.13 -3.17
C ASP A 50 7.64 2.56 -3.52
N GLY A 51 8.61 1.66 -3.32
CA GLY A 51 10.03 1.90 -3.57
C GLY A 51 10.78 2.63 -2.45
N LYS A 52 10.13 3.02 -1.35
CA LYS A 52 10.76 3.65 -0.20
C LYS A 52 10.94 2.64 0.93
N LEU A 53 12.15 2.55 1.44
CA LEU A 53 12.50 1.62 2.53
C LEU A 53 12.40 2.34 3.88
N TYR A 54 11.69 1.73 4.82
CA TYR A 54 11.51 2.22 6.19
C TYR A 54 12.07 1.21 7.19
N ARG A 55 12.77 1.69 8.22
CA ARG A 55 13.06 0.88 9.39
C ARG A 55 11.84 0.86 10.30
N LEU A 56 11.38 -0.34 10.67
CA LEU A 56 10.28 -0.54 11.60
C LEU A 56 10.79 -0.84 13.00
N LEU A 57 10.16 -0.21 13.99
CA LEU A 57 10.39 -0.40 15.42
C LEU A 57 9.04 -0.66 16.12
N PRO A 58 9.03 -1.34 17.29
CA PRO A 58 7.82 -1.47 18.09
C PRO A 58 7.16 -0.10 18.35
N GLY A 59 5.84 -0.03 18.20
CA GLY A 59 5.05 1.19 18.27
C GLY A 59 4.85 1.90 16.92
N ASP A 60 5.57 1.52 15.86
CA ASP A 60 5.35 2.09 14.52
C ASP A 60 4.01 1.61 13.93
N ILE A 61 3.40 2.50 13.14
CA ILE A 61 2.15 2.24 12.44
C ILE A 61 2.39 2.42 10.94
N VAL A 62 2.10 1.37 10.16
CA VAL A 62 2.21 1.42 8.69
C VAL A 62 0.83 1.71 8.12
N LEU A 63 0.72 2.76 7.31
CA LEU A 63 -0.49 3.12 6.57
C LEU A 63 -0.25 2.85 5.09
N LEU A 64 -1.08 2.00 4.51
CA LEU A 64 -1.02 1.67 3.09
C LEU A 64 -2.36 1.95 2.42
N LYS A 65 -2.34 2.79 1.40
CA LYS A 65 -3.51 2.95 0.53
C LYS A 65 -3.75 1.70 -0.32
N ALA A 66 -4.97 1.51 -0.77
CA ALA A 66 -5.28 0.49 -1.76
C ALA A 66 -4.36 0.61 -2.99
N GLY A 67 -3.76 -0.51 -3.40
CA GLY A 67 -2.84 -0.58 -4.53
C GLY A 67 -1.38 -0.23 -4.22
N SER A 68 -1.01 0.16 -3.00
CA SER A 68 0.39 0.35 -2.63
C SER A 68 1.16 -0.96 -2.67
N VAL A 69 2.28 -0.93 -3.38
CA VAL A 69 3.18 -2.08 -3.48
C VAL A 69 4.10 -2.10 -2.27
N HIS A 70 4.13 -3.22 -1.56
CA HIS A 70 4.88 -3.31 -0.33
C HIS A 70 5.38 -4.72 0.00
N ARG A 71 6.36 -4.80 0.89
CA ARG A 71 6.80 -6.04 1.56
C ARG A 71 7.40 -5.76 2.92
N ALA A 72 7.29 -6.73 3.82
CA ALA A 72 7.97 -6.77 5.10
C ALA A 72 9.25 -7.62 5.01
N MET A 73 10.31 -7.19 5.68
CA MET A 73 11.56 -7.92 5.85
C MET A 73 11.93 -7.82 7.33
N LEU A 74 11.61 -8.86 8.10
CA LEU A 74 11.67 -8.82 9.55
C LEU A 74 12.91 -9.53 10.08
N SER A 75 13.47 -8.97 11.15
CA SER A 75 14.60 -9.56 11.84
C SER A 75 14.26 -10.96 12.35
N PRO A 76 15.18 -11.94 12.25
CA PRO A 76 14.99 -13.28 12.80
C PRO A 76 15.13 -13.35 14.32
N GLU A 77 15.62 -12.29 14.96
CA GLU A 77 16.07 -12.30 16.36
C GLU A 77 14.92 -12.31 17.37
N GLU A 78 13.74 -11.84 16.96
CA GLU A 78 12.59 -11.71 17.87
C GLU A 78 11.25 -12.00 17.17
N PRO A 79 10.22 -12.46 17.93
CA PRO A 79 8.89 -12.67 17.38
C PRO A 79 8.30 -11.37 16.80
N TYR A 80 7.48 -11.54 15.78
CA TYR A 80 6.77 -10.46 15.10
C TYR A 80 5.30 -10.46 15.50
N GLU A 81 4.93 -9.51 16.36
CA GLU A 81 3.55 -9.32 16.81
C GLU A 81 2.99 -8.02 16.25
N ARG A 82 1.81 -8.10 15.63
CA ARG A 82 1.18 -6.98 14.96
C ARG A 82 -0.35 -7.10 14.98
N ILE A 83 -1.01 -5.95 15.05
CA ILE A 83 -2.43 -5.83 14.69
C ILE A 83 -2.49 -5.31 13.26
N ILE A 84 -3.32 -5.93 12.44
CA ILE A 84 -3.56 -5.51 11.06
C ILE A 84 -5.03 -5.21 10.90
N LEU A 85 -5.36 -4.02 10.42
CA LEU A 85 -6.71 -3.59 10.08
C LEU A 85 -6.77 -3.37 8.57
N TYR A 86 -7.60 -4.15 7.88
CA TYR A 86 -7.97 -3.97 6.47
C TYR A 86 -9.26 -3.18 6.39
N VAL A 87 -9.33 -2.22 5.45
CA VAL A 87 -10.51 -1.35 5.28
C VAL A 87 -10.78 -1.13 3.79
N LEU A 88 -12.03 -1.30 3.39
CA LEU A 88 -12.44 -0.99 2.01
C LEU A 88 -12.43 0.53 1.77
N PRO A 89 -11.87 1.02 0.66
CA PRO A 89 -11.91 2.44 0.30
C PRO A 89 -13.34 3.00 0.26
N ASP A 90 -14.29 2.25 -0.29
CA ASP A 90 -15.70 2.64 -0.38
C ASP A 90 -16.33 2.85 1.00
N TYR A 91 -15.90 2.08 2.01
CA TYR A 91 -16.38 2.26 3.38
C TYR A 91 -15.83 3.54 4.00
N LEU A 92 -14.54 3.83 3.80
CA LEU A 92 -13.94 5.09 4.21
C LEU A 92 -14.64 6.29 3.56
N GLN A 93 -14.95 6.19 2.26
CA GLN A 93 -15.69 7.21 1.52
C GLN A 93 -17.07 7.48 2.14
N LYS A 94 -17.84 6.42 2.45
CA LYS A 94 -19.17 6.53 3.07
C LYS A 94 -19.14 7.13 4.47
N LEU A 95 -18.02 7.01 5.18
CA LEU A 95 -17.83 7.56 6.52
C LEU A 95 -17.22 8.95 6.51
N SER A 96 -16.68 9.40 5.39
CA SER A 96 -16.10 10.72 5.21
C SER A 96 -17.20 11.80 5.21
N GLY A 97 -16.89 12.95 5.75
CA GLY A 97 -17.73 14.13 5.75
C GLY A 97 -16.97 15.35 5.22
N GLU A 98 -17.65 16.49 5.07
CA GLU A 98 -17.07 17.73 4.50
C GLU A 98 -15.75 18.16 5.18
N ALA A 99 -15.63 17.97 6.49
CA ALA A 99 -14.44 18.34 7.26
C ALA A 99 -13.51 17.15 7.56
N SER A 100 -13.78 15.93 7.06
CA SER A 100 -13.07 14.71 7.47
C SER A 100 -12.99 13.72 6.33
N ASP A 101 -11.99 13.87 5.47
CA ASP A 101 -11.69 12.89 4.40
C ASP A 101 -10.85 11.74 4.98
N LEU A 102 -11.50 10.60 5.25
CA LEU A 102 -10.84 9.43 5.81
C LEU A 102 -9.97 8.67 4.81
N ILE A 103 -10.17 8.86 3.50
CA ILE A 103 -9.31 8.27 2.46
C ILE A 103 -7.93 8.94 2.48
N SER A 104 -7.89 10.25 2.72
CA SER A 104 -6.65 11.02 2.79
C SER A 104 -5.68 10.51 3.85
N LEU A 105 -6.16 9.83 4.90
CA LEU A 105 -5.31 9.21 5.93
C LEU A 105 -4.27 8.23 5.35
N PHE A 106 -4.58 7.63 4.22
CA PHE A 106 -3.75 6.63 3.56
C PHE A 106 -2.91 7.19 2.40
N SER A 107 -2.98 8.48 2.12
CA SER A 107 -2.31 9.10 0.97
C SER A 107 -1.39 10.26 1.40
N PRO A 108 -0.07 10.10 1.21
CA PRO A 108 0.63 8.92 0.70
C PRO A 108 0.69 7.76 1.70
N SER A 109 0.97 6.55 1.20
CA SER A 109 1.33 5.42 2.07
C SER A 109 2.63 5.73 2.81
N GLN A 110 2.67 5.45 4.13
CA GLN A 110 3.74 5.93 5.00
C GLN A 110 3.84 5.12 6.29
N VAL A 111 4.91 5.38 7.03
CA VAL A 111 5.09 4.85 8.39
C VAL A 111 4.99 6.02 9.38
N LEU A 112 4.17 5.85 10.40
CA LEU A 112 4.08 6.75 11.54
C LEU A 112 4.86 6.18 12.71
N ARG A 113 5.51 7.07 13.47
CA ARG A 113 6.20 6.76 14.72
C ARG A 113 5.67 7.64 15.84
N PRO A 114 4.47 7.30 16.37
CA PRO A 114 3.87 8.08 17.45
C PRO A 114 4.73 8.01 18.72
N ARG A 115 4.74 9.09 19.50
CA ARG A 115 5.43 9.12 20.81
C ARG A 115 4.63 8.39 21.89
N GLU A 116 3.33 8.28 21.70
CA GLU A 116 2.38 7.67 22.63
C GLU A 116 1.73 6.43 22.01
N ASP A 117 1.40 5.46 22.83
CA ASP A 117 0.75 4.20 22.43
C ASP A 117 -0.79 4.31 22.27
N ARG A 118 -1.34 5.53 22.31
CA ARG A 118 -2.78 5.77 22.21
C ARG A 118 -3.43 5.06 21.02
N LEU A 119 -2.81 5.12 19.84
CA LEU A 119 -3.36 4.51 18.63
C LEU A 119 -3.34 2.99 18.70
N SER A 120 -2.28 2.40 19.24
CA SER A 120 -2.19 0.94 19.46
C SER A 120 -3.20 0.48 20.50
N ARG A 121 -3.44 1.25 21.59
CA ARG A 121 -4.49 0.95 22.57
C ARG A 121 -5.90 1.02 21.98
N LEU A 122 -6.16 1.95 21.05
CA LEU A 122 -7.44 2.02 20.35
C LEU A 122 -7.63 0.81 19.42
N ALA A 123 -6.58 0.33 18.76
CA ALA A 123 -6.65 -0.88 17.95
C ALA A 123 -6.92 -2.14 18.80
N LEU A 124 -6.27 -2.27 19.97
CA LEU A 124 -6.51 -3.34 20.93
C LEU A 124 -7.94 -3.31 21.48
N ARG A 125 -8.46 -2.11 21.76
CA ARG A 125 -9.85 -1.96 22.20
C ARG A 125 -10.83 -2.39 21.10
N LEU A 126 -10.63 -1.95 19.88
CA LEU A 126 -11.44 -2.39 18.74
C LEU A 126 -11.40 -3.91 18.58
N GLU A 127 -10.24 -4.55 18.80
CA GLU A 127 -10.12 -6.01 18.82
C GLU A 127 -11.01 -6.64 19.89
N GLN A 128 -10.98 -6.14 21.12
CA GLN A 128 -11.81 -6.63 22.23
C GLN A 128 -13.30 -6.50 21.91
N ASP A 129 -13.74 -5.36 21.37
CA ASP A 129 -15.12 -5.13 21.02
C ASP A 129 -15.59 -6.00 19.83
N LEU A 130 -14.69 -6.34 18.90
CA LEU A 130 -14.97 -7.28 17.81
C LEU A 130 -15.14 -8.74 18.32
N GLN A 131 -14.45 -9.12 19.39
CA GLN A 131 -14.57 -10.43 20.03
C GLN A 131 -15.76 -10.50 20.98
N GLY A 132 -16.22 -9.35 21.49
CA GLY A 132 -17.35 -9.26 22.41
C GLY A 132 -18.69 -9.69 21.78
N GLU A 133 -19.71 -9.87 22.61
CA GLU A 133 -21.07 -10.18 22.21
C GLU A 133 -22.06 -9.22 22.88
N GLY A 134 -23.31 -9.24 22.45
CA GLY A 134 -24.39 -8.52 23.11
C GLY A 134 -24.93 -7.33 22.33
N PHE A 135 -25.80 -6.58 23.02
CA PHE A 135 -26.51 -5.44 22.46
C PHE A 135 -25.55 -4.34 22.00
N GLY A 136 -25.72 -3.89 20.75
CA GLY A 136 -24.96 -2.74 20.23
C GLY A 136 -23.52 -3.06 19.79
N LYS A 137 -23.06 -4.32 19.77
CA LYS A 137 -21.70 -4.72 19.31
C LYS A 137 -21.29 -4.00 18.03
N ALA A 138 -22.11 -4.07 16.97
CA ALA A 138 -21.79 -3.46 15.68
C ALA A 138 -21.65 -1.92 15.76
N LEU A 139 -22.46 -1.27 16.60
CA LEU A 139 -22.36 0.17 16.83
C LEU A 139 -21.09 0.53 17.59
N LEU A 140 -20.72 -0.25 18.59
CA LEU A 140 -19.52 -0.06 19.39
C LEU A 140 -18.26 -0.21 18.52
N CYS A 141 -18.16 -1.31 17.76
CA CYS A 141 -17.06 -1.52 16.83
C CYS A 141 -16.93 -0.39 15.79
N ARG A 142 -18.07 0.10 15.27
CA ARG A 142 -18.07 1.25 14.35
C ARG A 142 -17.61 2.54 15.02
N ALA A 143 -18.03 2.79 16.26
CA ALA A 143 -17.62 3.97 17.02
C ALA A 143 -16.11 3.95 17.31
N ASP A 144 -15.56 2.81 17.74
CA ASP A 144 -14.13 2.67 18.01
C ASP A 144 -13.27 2.74 16.73
N PHE A 145 -13.78 2.18 15.62
CA PHE A 145 -13.14 2.37 14.31
C PHE A 145 -13.08 3.85 13.90
N LEU A 146 -14.21 4.58 14.01
CA LEU A 146 -14.24 6.02 13.71
C LEU A 146 -13.32 6.82 14.62
N LYS A 147 -13.31 6.50 15.91
CA LYS A 147 -12.41 7.12 16.89
C LYS A 147 -10.95 6.90 16.53
N LEU A 148 -10.58 5.67 16.11
CA LEU A 148 -9.24 5.36 15.62
C LEU A 148 -8.88 6.22 14.41
N CYS A 149 -9.76 6.32 13.41
CA CYS A 149 -9.54 7.17 12.22
C CYS A 149 -9.34 8.65 12.58
N VAL A 150 -10.16 9.19 13.49
CA VAL A 150 -10.01 10.59 13.94
C VAL A 150 -8.67 10.83 14.62
N TYR A 151 -8.22 9.93 15.50
CA TYR A 151 -6.92 10.08 16.15
C TYR A 151 -5.74 9.86 15.21
N LEU A 152 -5.87 8.98 14.20
CA LEU A 152 -4.90 8.87 13.10
C LEU A 152 -4.79 10.19 12.33
N GLY A 153 -5.92 10.79 11.95
CA GLY A 153 -5.93 12.08 11.24
C GLY A 153 -5.28 13.20 12.06
N ARG A 154 -5.56 13.26 13.36
CA ARG A 154 -4.92 14.24 14.27
C ARG A 154 -3.41 14.00 14.41
N ALA A 155 -2.98 12.74 14.47
CA ALA A 155 -1.57 12.40 14.51
C ALA A 155 -0.86 12.79 13.21
N LEU A 156 -1.49 12.55 12.05
CA LEU A 156 -0.95 12.92 10.73
C LEU A 156 -0.83 14.43 10.55
N ALA A 157 -1.73 15.22 11.12
CA ALA A 157 -1.65 16.68 11.10
C ALA A 157 -0.42 17.21 11.86
N SER A 158 0.17 16.40 12.75
CA SER A 158 1.42 16.69 13.43
C SER A 158 2.59 16.09 12.64
N SER A 159 3.30 16.89 11.86
CA SER A 159 4.44 16.44 11.03
C SER A 159 5.57 15.72 11.79
N ALA A 160 5.58 15.80 13.12
CA ALA A 160 6.56 15.15 13.98
C ALA A 160 6.41 13.62 14.12
N VAL A 161 5.33 13.04 13.57
CA VAL A 161 4.98 11.63 13.75
C VAL A 161 5.38 10.76 12.55
N THR A 162 5.60 11.34 11.38
CA THR A 162 5.95 10.57 10.17
C THR A 162 7.40 10.12 10.21
N ALA A 163 7.63 8.80 10.11
CA ALA A 163 8.98 8.25 10.00
C ALA A 163 9.58 8.60 8.63
N LYS A 164 10.87 8.95 8.65
CA LYS A 164 11.61 9.20 7.41
C LYS A 164 12.01 7.86 6.78
N PRO A 165 11.88 7.71 5.46
CA PRO A 165 12.44 6.55 4.78
C PRO A 165 13.96 6.53 4.94
N LEU A 166 14.53 5.34 4.94
CA LEU A 166 15.98 5.17 4.87
C LEU A 166 16.46 5.74 3.53
N PRO A 167 17.63 6.42 3.51
CA PRO A 167 18.22 6.80 2.24
C PRO A 167 18.45 5.53 1.42
N PRO A 168 18.18 5.55 0.11
CA PRO A 168 18.52 4.43 -0.76
C PRO A 168 20.03 4.17 -0.66
N ARG A 169 20.41 2.91 -0.73
CA ARG A 169 21.83 2.51 -0.74
C ARG A 169 22.55 3.14 -1.92
N ASP A 170 21.84 3.26 -3.05
CA ASP A 170 22.34 3.96 -4.24
C ASP A 170 21.41 5.14 -4.58
N PRO A 171 21.89 6.39 -4.49
CA PRO A 171 21.08 7.59 -4.75
C PRO A 171 20.57 7.66 -6.20
N ARG A 172 21.21 6.97 -7.14
CA ARG A 172 20.76 6.89 -8.55
C ARG A 172 19.39 6.21 -8.66
N VAL A 173 19.10 5.22 -7.81
CA VAL A 173 17.78 4.56 -7.79
C VAL A 173 16.70 5.53 -7.38
N GLN A 174 16.96 6.41 -6.41
CA GLN A 174 15.99 7.45 -6.04
C GLN A 174 15.74 8.43 -7.18
N GLN A 175 16.78 8.83 -7.90
CA GLN A 175 16.65 9.69 -9.07
C GLN A 175 15.85 9.00 -10.19
N ILE A 176 16.11 7.71 -10.43
CA ILE A 176 15.33 6.91 -11.40
C ILE A 176 13.86 6.83 -10.97
N LEU A 177 13.56 6.54 -9.71
CA LEU A 177 12.18 6.49 -9.19
C LEU A 177 11.46 7.82 -9.36
N GLY A 178 12.10 8.93 -8.98
CA GLY A 178 11.55 10.28 -9.17
C GLY A 178 11.24 10.56 -10.63
N TYR A 179 12.21 10.29 -11.53
CA TYR A 179 12.01 10.47 -12.96
C TYR A 179 10.84 9.62 -13.50
N LEU A 180 10.75 8.36 -13.09
CA LEU A 180 9.65 7.47 -13.49
C LEU A 180 8.29 7.97 -13.01
N ASP A 181 8.21 8.50 -11.79
CA ASP A 181 6.96 9.05 -11.24
C ASP A 181 6.52 10.34 -11.99
N ASP A 182 7.46 11.21 -12.29
CA ASP A 182 7.20 12.48 -13.01
C ASP A 182 6.78 12.26 -14.46
N HIS A 183 7.30 11.19 -15.11
CA HIS A 183 7.09 10.90 -16.54
C HIS A 183 6.24 9.64 -16.79
N ILE A 184 5.48 9.17 -15.81
CA ILE A 184 4.81 7.85 -15.84
C ILE A 184 3.85 7.66 -17.02
N THR A 185 3.26 8.72 -17.52
CA THR A 185 2.33 8.71 -18.67
C THR A 185 3.03 8.78 -20.02
N GLU A 186 4.33 9.05 -20.05
CA GLU A 186 5.12 9.17 -21.26
C GLU A 186 5.66 7.81 -21.75
N ASP A 187 6.13 7.73 -22.98
CA ASP A 187 6.79 6.54 -23.49
C ASP A 187 8.23 6.45 -22.94
N ILE A 188 8.40 5.60 -21.95
CA ILE A 188 9.67 5.40 -21.23
C ILE A 188 10.33 4.13 -21.71
N THR A 189 11.52 4.23 -22.33
CA THR A 189 12.34 3.09 -22.71
C THR A 189 13.53 2.91 -21.77
N ILE A 190 13.97 1.65 -21.64
CA ILE A 190 15.17 1.33 -20.83
C ILE A 190 16.41 2.03 -21.39
N ASP A 191 16.47 2.22 -22.73
CA ASP A 191 17.57 2.92 -23.39
C ASP A 191 17.66 4.39 -22.99
N GLN A 192 16.53 5.09 -23.01
CA GLN A 192 16.45 6.48 -22.59
C GLN A 192 16.87 6.65 -21.13
N LEU A 193 16.38 5.77 -20.25
CA LEU A 193 16.77 5.79 -18.83
C LEU A 193 18.28 5.52 -18.65
N ALA A 194 18.81 4.51 -19.31
CA ALA A 194 20.22 4.15 -19.23
C ALA A 194 21.13 5.31 -19.66
N ASN A 195 20.79 5.96 -20.78
CA ASN A 195 21.51 7.13 -21.30
C ASN A 195 21.40 8.32 -20.33
N ARG A 196 20.19 8.60 -19.81
CA ARG A 196 19.94 9.73 -18.91
C ARG A 196 20.73 9.62 -17.60
N PHE A 197 20.83 8.41 -17.05
CA PHE A 197 21.50 8.18 -15.76
C PHE A 197 22.95 7.68 -15.91
N PHE A 198 23.50 7.70 -17.13
CA PHE A 198 24.87 7.28 -17.43
C PHE A 198 25.20 5.87 -16.92
N LEU A 199 24.24 4.93 -17.08
CA LEU A 199 24.37 3.55 -16.67
C LEU A 199 24.23 2.61 -17.88
N SER A 200 24.91 1.46 -17.83
CA SER A 200 24.54 0.40 -18.77
C SER A 200 23.15 -0.15 -18.43
N LYS A 201 22.37 -0.53 -19.43
CA LYS A 201 21.03 -1.11 -19.26
C LYS A 201 21.01 -2.23 -18.20
N TYR A 202 21.95 -3.15 -18.31
CA TYR A 202 22.05 -4.30 -17.42
C TYR A 202 22.32 -3.87 -15.97
N HIS A 203 23.27 -2.96 -15.78
CA HIS A 203 23.61 -2.45 -14.46
C HIS A 203 22.41 -1.71 -13.82
N MET A 204 21.75 -0.84 -14.57
CA MET A 204 20.57 -0.10 -14.11
C MET A 204 19.43 -1.04 -13.71
N MET A 205 19.08 -2.02 -14.55
CA MET A 205 18.01 -2.98 -14.23
C MET A 205 18.34 -3.82 -12.99
N ARG A 206 19.60 -4.25 -12.85
CA ARG A 206 20.06 -5.01 -11.69
C ARG A 206 20.03 -4.16 -10.42
N LEU A 207 20.55 -2.95 -10.48
CA LEU A 207 20.58 -1.99 -9.37
C LEU A 207 19.17 -1.64 -8.90
N PHE A 208 18.31 -1.24 -9.82
CA PHE A 208 16.91 -0.92 -9.52
C PHE A 208 16.20 -2.09 -8.85
N ARG A 209 16.36 -3.31 -9.37
CA ARG A 209 15.74 -4.50 -8.79
C ARG A 209 16.32 -4.87 -7.42
N ALA A 210 17.61 -4.68 -7.20
CA ALA A 210 18.25 -4.93 -5.90
C ALA A 210 17.68 -4.00 -4.81
N GLU A 211 17.45 -2.73 -5.13
CA GLU A 211 16.95 -1.73 -4.19
C GLU A 211 15.42 -1.78 -4.02
N THR A 212 14.66 -1.95 -5.11
CA THR A 212 13.20 -1.88 -5.10
C THR A 212 12.50 -3.24 -5.01
N GLY A 213 13.22 -4.32 -5.27
CA GLY A 213 12.70 -5.68 -5.33
C GLY A 213 11.96 -6.03 -6.62
N ILE A 214 11.65 -5.05 -7.50
CA ILE A 214 10.93 -5.24 -8.76
C ILE A 214 11.72 -4.72 -9.96
N SER A 215 11.33 -5.14 -11.15
CA SER A 215 11.89 -4.56 -12.38
C SER A 215 11.30 -3.18 -12.67
N ILE A 216 12.05 -2.35 -13.41
CA ILE A 216 11.57 -1.03 -13.88
C ILE A 216 10.24 -1.17 -14.63
N HIS A 217 10.12 -2.17 -15.50
CA HIS A 217 8.87 -2.42 -16.23
C HIS A 217 7.69 -2.75 -15.31
N GLN A 218 7.93 -3.56 -14.28
CA GLN A 218 6.89 -3.87 -13.27
C GLN A 218 6.47 -2.60 -12.52
N TYR A 219 7.43 -1.76 -12.11
CA TYR A 219 7.16 -0.49 -11.45
C TYR A 219 6.28 0.43 -12.32
N ILE A 220 6.67 0.67 -13.58
CA ILE A 220 5.91 1.48 -14.54
C ILE A 220 4.49 0.93 -14.71
N THR A 221 4.37 -0.38 -14.95
CA THR A 221 3.06 -1.03 -15.16
C THR A 221 2.15 -0.85 -13.95
N GLN A 222 2.65 -1.02 -12.74
CA GLN A 222 1.88 -0.85 -11.50
C GLN A 222 1.43 0.59 -11.30
N LYS A 223 2.31 1.57 -11.49
CA LYS A 223 1.99 2.99 -11.36
C LYS A 223 0.93 3.43 -12.38
N ARG A 224 1.07 2.99 -13.64
CA ARG A 224 0.07 3.25 -14.70
C ARG A 224 -1.28 2.63 -14.38
N LEU A 225 -1.32 1.41 -13.82
CA LEU A 225 -2.56 0.79 -13.38
C LEU A 225 -3.24 1.55 -12.27
N LEU A 226 -2.49 2.03 -11.28
CA LEU A 226 -3.03 2.84 -10.19
C LEU A 226 -3.63 4.15 -10.72
N LEU A 227 -2.95 4.79 -11.68
CA LEU A 227 -3.45 6.00 -12.34
C LEU A 227 -4.71 5.71 -13.17
N ALA A 228 -4.70 4.62 -13.96
CA ALA A 228 -5.87 4.20 -14.73
C ALA A 228 -7.08 3.92 -13.84
N ARG A 229 -6.89 3.29 -12.67
CA ARG A 229 -7.97 3.06 -11.70
C ARG A 229 -8.57 4.36 -11.16
N SER A 230 -7.76 5.35 -10.86
CA SER A 230 -8.28 6.66 -10.43
C SER A 230 -9.13 7.31 -11.51
N TYR A 231 -8.75 7.20 -12.78
CA TYR A 231 -9.56 7.67 -13.91
C TYR A 231 -10.86 6.89 -14.08
N LEU A 232 -10.82 5.55 -13.98
CA LEU A 232 -12.03 4.72 -14.02
C LEU A 232 -12.98 5.05 -12.86
N ALA A 233 -12.47 5.26 -11.66
CA ALA A 233 -13.26 5.64 -10.49
C ALA A 233 -13.91 7.04 -10.64
N SER A 234 -13.29 7.95 -11.40
CA SER A 234 -13.88 9.24 -11.76
C SER A 234 -14.90 9.16 -12.92
N GLY A 235 -15.23 7.97 -13.41
CA GLY A 235 -16.20 7.77 -14.48
C GLY A 235 -15.63 7.83 -15.90
N MET A 236 -14.31 7.93 -16.06
CA MET A 236 -13.67 7.96 -17.37
C MET A 236 -13.81 6.61 -18.09
N ARG A 237 -13.97 6.61 -19.41
CA ARG A 237 -14.06 5.38 -20.22
C ARG A 237 -12.77 4.58 -20.14
N ALA A 238 -12.87 3.24 -20.15
CA ALA A 238 -11.71 2.36 -20.00
C ALA A 238 -10.63 2.57 -21.07
N THR A 239 -11.02 2.83 -22.32
CA THR A 239 -10.09 3.13 -23.40
C THR A 239 -9.34 4.44 -23.15
N GLU A 240 -10.03 5.47 -22.71
CA GLU A 240 -9.42 6.78 -22.39
C GLU A 240 -8.50 6.67 -21.16
N SER A 241 -8.95 5.98 -20.11
CA SER A 241 -8.14 5.71 -18.91
C SER A 241 -6.84 4.96 -19.26
N CYS A 242 -6.90 4.00 -20.17
CA CYS A 242 -5.74 3.27 -20.69
C CYS A 242 -4.68 4.22 -21.26
N TYR A 243 -5.04 5.05 -22.23
CA TYR A 243 -4.07 5.91 -22.91
C TYR A 243 -3.61 7.08 -22.03
N ARG A 244 -4.51 7.70 -21.26
CA ARG A 244 -4.14 8.77 -20.32
C ARG A 244 -3.21 8.32 -19.20
N SER A 245 -3.27 7.05 -18.83
CA SER A 245 -2.33 6.48 -17.85
C SER A 245 -1.01 6.02 -18.43
N GLY A 246 -0.78 6.22 -19.74
CA GLY A 246 0.48 5.93 -20.41
C GLY A 246 0.62 4.51 -20.99
N PHE A 247 -0.44 3.70 -21.02
CA PHE A 247 -0.37 2.41 -21.72
C PHE A 247 -0.36 2.62 -23.23
N GLY A 248 0.61 2.00 -23.92
CA GLY A 248 0.73 2.07 -25.39
C GLY A 248 -0.34 1.27 -26.13
N SER A 249 -1.06 0.35 -25.48
CA SER A 249 -2.16 -0.41 -26.11
C SER A 249 -3.17 -0.90 -25.07
N TYR A 250 -4.44 -0.97 -25.51
CA TYR A 250 -5.53 -1.51 -24.70
C TYR A 250 -5.33 -2.99 -24.33
N SER A 251 -4.70 -3.77 -25.19
CA SER A 251 -4.37 -5.18 -24.92
C SER A 251 -3.36 -5.32 -23.77
N SER A 252 -2.31 -4.47 -23.74
CA SER A 252 -1.35 -4.46 -22.64
C SER A 252 -1.97 -4.01 -21.33
N PHE A 253 -2.84 -2.99 -21.38
CA PHE A 253 -3.62 -2.53 -20.23
C PHE A 253 -4.54 -3.64 -19.68
N THR A 254 -5.32 -4.31 -20.54
CA THR A 254 -6.23 -5.40 -20.13
C THR A 254 -5.45 -6.57 -19.51
N ARG A 255 -4.32 -6.96 -20.10
CA ARG A 255 -3.43 -8.00 -19.52
C ARG A 255 -2.90 -7.59 -18.16
N ALA A 256 -2.47 -6.34 -18.00
CA ALA A 256 -2.00 -5.81 -16.73
C ALA A 256 -3.14 -5.79 -15.68
N CYS A 257 -4.35 -5.37 -16.06
CA CYS A 257 -5.53 -5.43 -15.18
C CYS A 257 -5.81 -6.87 -14.73
N LYS A 258 -5.91 -7.81 -15.65
CA LYS A 258 -6.16 -9.22 -15.31
C LYS A 258 -5.06 -9.80 -14.41
N LYS A 259 -3.78 -9.53 -14.73
CA LYS A 259 -2.65 -10.05 -13.98
C LYS A 259 -2.53 -9.46 -12.59
N LEU A 260 -2.73 -8.15 -12.44
CA LEU A 260 -2.45 -7.42 -11.21
C LEU A 260 -3.71 -7.11 -10.39
N LEU A 261 -4.88 -6.99 -11.02
CA LEU A 261 -6.15 -6.66 -10.36
C LEU A 261 -7.14 -7.85 -10.35
N GLY A 262 -6.86 -8.91 -11.11
CA GLY A 262 -7.76 -10.06 -11.23
C GLY A 262 -9.04 -9.79 -12.03
N THR A 263 -9.22 -8.56 -12.55
CA THR A 263 -10.43 -8.13 -13.26
C THR A 263 -10.10 -7.48 -14.59
N THR A 264 -11.12 -7.34 -15.46
CA THR A 264 -10.98 -6.52 -16.67
C THR A 264 -11.22 -5.03 -16.35
N PRO A 265 -10.73 -4.10 -17.18
CA PRO A 265 -10.94 -2.65 -16.97
C PRO A 265 -12.41 -2.23 -16.83
N THR A 266 -13.32 -2.99 -17.45
CA THR A 266 -14.77 -2.76 -17.43
C THR A 266 -15.50 -3.68 -16.44
N GLY A 267 -14.81 -4.63 -15.83
CA GLY A 267 -15.39 -5.53 -14.84
C GLY A 267 -15.67 -4.78 -13.54
N ARG A 268 -16.93 -4.72 -13.13
CA ARG A 268 -17.29 -4.40 -11.75
C ARG A 268 -16.69 -5.51 -10.88
N GLY A 269 -15.82 -5.13 -9.95
CA GLY A 269 -15.28 -6.08 -8.97
C GLY A 269 -16.43 -6.62 -8.13
N GLY A 270 -16.80 -7.86 -8.37
CA GLY A 270 -17.84 -8.53 -7.63
C GLY A 270 -18.40 -9.72 -8.41
N GLU A 271 -17.61 -10.79 -8.53
CA GLU A 271 -18.16 -12.13 -8.54
C GLU A 271 -17.08 -13.08 -8.00
N ALA A 272 -17.50 -13.86 -7.04
CA ALA A 272 -16.71 -14.80 -6.28
C ALA A 272 -16.04 -15.83 -7.20
N PHE A 273 -14.77 -16.10 -6.94
CA PHE A 273 -14.25 -17.45 -7.09
C PHE A 273 -14.14 -18.05 -5.68
N GLU A 274 -15.13 -18.89 -5.37
CA GLU A 274 -14.99 -19.99 -4.42
C GLU A 274 -13.89 -20.92 -4.98
N GLU A 275 -12.85 -21.10 -4.19
CA GLU A 275 -12.14 -22.31 -3.82
C GLU A 275 -10.85 -21.92 -3.06
#